data_b5d07c082ff441536d8d24c650d8b767
#
_entry.id   b5d07c082ff441536d8d24c650d8b767
#
_cell.length_a   1.000
_cell.length_b   1.000
_cell.length_c   1.000
_cell.angle_alpha   90.00
_cell.angle_beta   90.00
_cell.angle_gamma   90.00
#
_symmetry.space_group_name_H-M   'P 1'
#
loop_
_entity.id
_entity.type
_entity.pdbx_description
1 polymer ?
#
loop_
_entity_poly.entity_id
_entity_poly.type
_entity_poly.pdbx_seq_one_letter_code
_entity_poly.pdbx_strand_id
1 'polypeptide(L)'
;MSATTSLLNANLRSHGRRYISTGLAVAISTAFIAITLIVMTAMTSGLTSSVYQQYRGGTIVVSQDKDAPEGAIESAERTLSATSGVTTIKHTAQWPADAQTDATRGQLYVSPLAAKPFADIDLSAGTTPTADDQITIPEHTASALSVKVGDTVRVRAGFTEGDYRTLTIVGTTRSNTISMGIPASYVTNGGFSAIFGTTASGRFIVATSGADTDSNANPPSATQDEWVARANSALSGISGVTVTSVHKAIQDDLDQARLGATMTMGIMLIFPAIAALVASIVVSSTFRVVLTQRTRELALLRTLGATR
;
A
#
# COMPACT_ATOMS: atom_id res chain seq x y z
N MET A 1 -9.03 35.05 46.40
CA MET A 1 -9.73 34.52 45.22
C MET A 1 -10.74 35.55 44.79
N SER A 2 -10.66 36.05 43.55
CA SER A 2 -11.52 37.14 43.08
C SER A 2 -12.98 36.67 42.95
N ALA A 3 -13.93 37.56 43.23
CA ALA A 3 -15.36 37.29 43.10
C ALA A 3 -15.77 36.72 41.74
N THR A 4 -14.99 37.02 40.73
CA THR A 4 -15.15 36.50 39.36
C THR A 4 -14.88 35.01 39.25
N THR A 5 -13.89 34.44 39.98
CA THR A 5 -13.61 32.99 39.95
C THR A 5 -14.68 32.19 40.71
N SER A 6 -15.26 32.72 41.76
CA SER A 6 -16.34 32.03 42.49
C SER A 6 -17.66 32.01 41.70
N LEU A 7 -17.96 33.11 40.97
CA LEU A 7 -19.12 33.18 40.08
C LEU A 7 -18.94 32.27 38.82
N LEU A 8 -17.72 32.15 38.30
CA LEU A 8 -17.42 31.25 37.21
C LEU A 8 -17.62 29.78 37.63
N ASN A 9 -17.14 29.41 38.81
CA ASN A 9 -17.29 28.05 39.35
C ASN A 9 -18.73 27.68 39.66
N ALA A 10 -19.53 28.63 40.21
CA ALA A 10 -20.94 28.43 40.46
C ALA A 10 -21.74 28.25 39.17
N ASN A 11 -21.41 29.02 38.13
CA ASN A 11 -22.06 28.95 36.80
C ASN A 11 -21.67 27.67 36.03
N LEU A 12 -20.42 27.22 36.14
CA LEU A 12 -19.97 25.94 35.61
C LEU A 12 -20.65 24.75 36.30
N ARG A 13 -20.91 24.81 37.58
CA ARG A 13 -21.61 23.74 38.32
C ARG A 13 -23.08 23.61 37.94
N SER A 14 -23.79 24.74 37.79
CA SER A 14 -25.22 24.73 37.45
C SER A 14 -25.51 24.39 35.98
N HIS A 15 -24.64 24.72 35.07
CA HIS A 15 -24.81 24.49 33.61
C HIS A 15 -23.78 23.52 33.03
N GLY A 16 -22.95 22.87 33.83
CA GLY A 16 -21.80 22.06 33.43
C GLY A 16 -22.17 20.93 32.46
N ARG A 17 -23.30 20.26 32.67
CA ARG A 17 -23.75 19.18 31.73
C ARG A 17 -23.89 19.64 30.28
N ARG A 18 -24.26 20.91 30.09
CA ARG A 18 -24.48 21.48 28.75
C ARG A 18 -23.16 21.84 28.06
N TYR A 19 -22.20 22.39 28.83
CA TYR A 19 -20.86 22.67 28.33
C TYR A 19 -20.06 21.40 28.05
N ILE A 20 -20.26 20.36 28.86
CA ILE A 20 -19.63 19.05 28.67
C ILE A 20 -20.10 18.41 27.36
N SER A 21 -21.38 18.42 27.03
CA SER A 21 -21.89 17.84 25.80
C SER A 21 -21.35 18.56 24.53
N THR A 22 -21.29 19.89 24.58
CA THR A 22 -20.70 20.69 23.48
C THR A 22 -19.21 20.48 23.37
N GLY A 23 -18.49 20.47 24.52
CA GLY A 23 -17.06 20.19 24.55
C GLY A 23 -16.71 18.78 24.03
N LEU A 24 -17.52 17.79 24.41
CA LEU A 24 -17.36 16.42 23.93
C LEU A 24 -17.61 16.30 22.42
N ALA A 25 -18.65 16.97 21.89
CA ALA A 25 -18.92 16.97 20.45
C ALA A 25 -17.76 17.59 19.65
N VAL A 26 -17.21 18.72 20.13
CA VAL A 26 -16.04 19.36 19.50
C VAL A 26 -14.82 18.46 19.61
N ALA A 27 -14.56 17.86 20.78
CA ALA A 27 -13.41 16.97 21.01
C ALA A 27 -13.46 15.73 20.09
N ILE A 28 -14.63 15.09 19.99
CA ILE A 28 -14.81 13.93 19.09
C ILE A 28 -14.61 14.32 17.64
N SER A 29 -15.16 15.45 17.18
CA SER A 29 -14.99 15.91 15.80
C SER A 29 -13.53 16.25 15.48
N THR A 30 -12.83 16.91 16.41
CA THR A 30 -11.40 17.24 16.24
C THR A 30 -10.52 15.99 16.26
N ALA A 31 -10.80 15.04 17.16
CA ALA A 31 -10.09 13.76 17.21
C ALA A 31 -10.30 12.96 15.91
N PHE A 32 -11.51 12.95 15.37
CA PHE A 32 -11.82 12.26 14.13
C PHE A 32 -11.06 12.86 12.95
N ILE A 33 -11.01 14.21 12.83
CA ILE A 33 -10.23 14.90 11.82
C ILE A 33 -8.74 14.56 11.96
N ALA A 34 -8.20 14.61 13.17
CA ALA A 34 -6.80 14.30 13.43
C ALA A 34 -6.44 12.86 13.06
N ILE A 35 -7.26 11.89 13.44
CA ILE A 35 -7.08 10.47 13.09
C ILE A 35 -7.12 10.30 11.57
N THR A 36 -8.08 10.91 10.89
CA THR A 36 -8.19 10.83 9.43
C THR A 36 -6.93 11.36 8.74
N LEU A 37 -6.38 12.50 9.19
CA LEU A 37 -5.14 13.07 8.66
C LEU A 37 -3.92 12.17 8.93
N ILE A 38 -3.83 11.56 10.10
CA ILE A 38 -2.73 10.62 10.43
C ILE A 38 -2.80 9.39 9.54
N VAL A 39 -3.97 8.76 9.39
CA VAL A 39 -4.17 7.60 8.52
C VAL A 39 -3.81 7.94 7.06
N MET A 40 -4.23 9.11 6.60
CA MET A 40 -3.93 9.61 5.27
C MET A 40 -2.42 9.77 5.02
N THR A 41 -1.71 10.36 5.98
CA THR A 41 -0.25 10.52 5.90
C THR A 41 0.46 9.16 5.90
N ALA A 42 0.05 8.26 6.78
CA ALA A 42 0.61 6.92 6.86
C ALA A 42 0.38 6.13 5.55
N MET A 43 -0.83 6.21 4.98
CA MET A 43 -1.15 5.56 3.71
C MET A 43 -0.29 6.11 2.55
N THR A 44 -0.14 7.43 2.44
CA THR A 44 0.66 8.06 1.38
C THR A 44 2.15 7.68 1.50
N SER A 45 2.69 7.68 2.72
CA SER A 45 4.08 7.28 2.97
C SER A 45 4.30 5.80 2.65
N GLY A 46 3.36 4.93 3.00
CA GLY A 46 3.41 3.51 2.69
C GLY A 46 3.41 3.23 1.19
N LEU A 47 2.52 3.90 0.43
CA LEU A 47 2.47 3.79 -1.04
C LEU A 47 3.78 4.24 -1.68
N THR A 48 4.33 5.36 -1.25
CA THR A 48 5.61 5.87 -1.77
C THR A 48 6.75 4.89 -1.51
N SER A 49 6.86 4.36 -0.30
CA SER A 49 7.89 3.38 0.06
C SER A 49 7.76 2.09 -0.76
N SER A 50 6.54 1.58 -0.97
CA SER A 50 6.32 0.34 -1.74
C SER A 50 6.71 0.49 -3.21
N VAL A 51 6.41 1.65 -3.82
CA VAL A 51 6.83 1.93 -5.21
C VAL A 51 8.35 1.93 -5.32
N TYR A 52 9.06 2.64 -4.45
CA TYR A 52 10.54 2.64 -4.50
C TYR A 52 11.14 1.24 -4.28
N GLN A 53 10.59 0.45 -3.35
CA GLN A 53 11.06 -0.91 -3.10
C GLN A 53 10.84 -1.85 -4.30
N GLN A 54 9.74 -1.68 -5.04
CA GLN A 54 9.45 -2.49 -6.22
C GLN A 54 10.55 -2.38 -7.28
N TYR A 55 11.10 -1.17 -7.48
CA TYR A 55 12.07 -0.85 -8.51
C TYR A 55 13.54 -0.89 -8.06
N ARG A 56 13.76 -1.16 -6.78
CA ARG A 56 15.09 -1.15 -6.19
C ARG A 56 16.04 -2.10 -6.93
N GLY A 57 17.22 -1.61 -7.32
CA GLY A 57 18.20 -2.36 -8.09
C GLY A 57 17.92 -2.47 -9.61
N GLY A 58 16.78 -1.91 -10.07
CA GLY A 58 16.44 -1.90 -11.49
C GLY A 58 17.06 -0.76 -12.28
N THR A 59 17.24 -0.98 -13.58
CA THR A 59 17.75 0.01 -14.55
C THR A 59 16.66 0.45 -15.51
N ILE A 60 15.99 -0.49 -16.14
CA ILE A 60 14.90 -0.25 -17.09
C ILE A 60 13.70 -1.13 -16.78
N VAL A 61 12.55 -0.69 -17.26
CA VAL A 61 11.28 -1.41 -17.19
C VAL A 61 10.78 -1.67 -18.59
N VAL A 62 10.38 -2.89 -18.84
CA VAL A 62 9.72 -3.29 -20.09
C VAL A 62 8.28 -3.63 -19.78
N SER A 63 7.36 -3.03 -20.50
CA SER A 63 5.92 -3.22 -20.34
C SER A 63 5.30 -3.62 -21.66
N GLN A 64 4.32 -4.51 -21.60
CA GLN A 64 3.52 -4.91 -22.74
C GLN A 64 2.41 -3.89 -22.98
N ASP A 65 2.23 -3.47 -24.21
CA ASP A 65 1.13 -2.61 -24.62
C ASP A 65 -0.18 -3.40 -24.68
N LYS A 66 -1.32 -2.72 -24.56
CA LYS A 66 -2.64 -3.40 -24.55
C LYS A 66 -2.94 -4.21 -25.82
N ASP A 67 -2.46 -3.72 -26.95
CA ASP A 67 -2.68 -4.33 -28.27
C ASP A 67 -1.47 -5.14 -28.76
N ALA A 68 -0.59 -5.55 -27.83
CA ALA A 68 0.61 -6.32 -28.16
C ALA A 68 0.25 -7.71 -28.68
N PRO A 69 1.02 -8.23 -29.66
CA PRO A 69 0.91 -9.62 -30.08
C PRO A 69 1.15 -10.58 -28.91
N GLU A 70 0.50 -11.75 -28.95
CA GLU A 70 0.76 -12.82 -27.99
C GLU A 70 2.24 -13.24 -28.05
N GLY A 71 2.87 -13.40 -26.88
CA GLY A 71 4.28 -13.76 -26.78
C GLY A 71 5.27 -12.61 -27.01
N ALA A 72 4.81 -11.36 -27.16
CA ALA A 72 5.69 -10.20 -27.34
C ALA A 72 6.59 -9.97 -26.11
N ILE A 73 6.02 -10.06 -24.90
CA ILE A 73 6.78 -9.83 -23.68
C ILE A 73 7.81 -10.94 -23.41
N GLU A 74 7.48 -12.20 -23.71
CA GLU A 74 8.40 -13.33 -23.59
C GLU A 74 9.53 -13.24 -24.63
N SER A 75 9.23 -12.73 -25.81
CA SER A 75 10.24 -12.49 -26.85
C SER A 75 11.18 -11.35 -26.47
N ALA A 76 10.65 -10.28 -25.88
CA ALA A 76 11.44 -9.19 -25.35
C ALA A 76 12.34 -9.66 -24.19
N GLU A 77 11.81 -10.46 -23.29
CA GLU A 77 12.57 -11.04 -22.17
C GLU A 77 13.74 -11.89 -22.67
N ARG A 78 13.49 -12.81 -23.62
CA ARG A 78 14.53 -13.67 -24.19
C ARG A 78 15.63 -12.83 -24.87
N THR A 79 15.26 -11.81 -25.62
CA THR A 79 16.19 -10.92 -26.32
C THR A 79 17.04 -10.14 -25.33
N LEU A 80 16.45 -9.57 -24.28
CA LEU A 80 17.19 -8.82 -23.27
C LEU A 80 18.04 -9.73 -22.39
N SER A 81 17.58 -10.91 -22.04
CA SER A 81 18.38 -11.90 -21.28
C SER A 81 19.66 -12.30 -22.02
N ALA A 82 19.64 -12.29 -23.35
CA ALA A 82 20.82 -12.56 -24.20
C ALA A 82 21.68 -11.31 -24.41
N THR A 83 21.24 -10.12 -24.00
CA THR A 83 21.96 -8.87 -24.22
C THR A 83 23.09 -8.70 -23.21
N SER A 84 24.31 -8.46 -23.71
CA SER A 84 25.50 -8.26 -22.86
C SER A 84 25.29 -7.09 -21.88
N GLY A 85 25.54 -7.33 -20.60
CA GLY A 85 25.41 -6.37 -19.53
C GLY A 85 24.05 -6.41 -18.81
N VAL A 86 23.09 -7.19 -19.26
CA VAL A 86 21.91 -7.54 -18.44
C VAL A 86 22.32 -8.60 -17.42
N THR A 87 22.01 -8.36 -16.17
CA THR A 87 22.39 -9.25 -15.05
C THR A 87 21.23 -10.08 -14.56
N THR A 88 20.06 -9.48 -14.43
CA THR A 88 18.87 -10.15 -13.86
C THR A 88 17.59 -9.50 -14.38
N ILE A 89 16.56 -10.31 -14.54
CA ILE A 89 15.19 -9.86 -14.84
C ILE A 89 14.29 -10.23 -13.68
N LYS A 90 13.45 -9.27 -13.26
CA LYS A 90 12.43 -9.43 -12.23
C LYS A 90 11.05 -9.26 -12.83
N HIS A 91 10.22 -10.28 -12.75
CA HIS A 91 8.80 -10.16 -13.07
C HIS A 91 8.05 -9.43 -11.94
N THR A 92 7.14 -8.55 -12.30
CA THR A 92 6.35 -7.76 -11.33
C THR A 92 5.01 -8.42 -11.01
N ALA A 93 4.83 -9.70 -11.36
CA ALA A 93 3.63 -10.45 -11.06
C ALA A 93 3.45 -10.65 -9.54
N GLN A 94 2.26 -10.34 -9.07
CA GLN A 94 1.79 -10.72 -7.73
C GLN A 94 0.31 -11.09 -7.85
N TRP A 95 0.02 -12.38 -7.94
CA TRP A 95 -1.31 -12.86 -8.24
C TRP A 95 -1.92 -13.60 -7.06
N PRO A 96 -3.25 -13.46 -6.87
CA PRO A 96 -3.95 -14.18 -5.82
C PRO A 96 -3.99 -15.67 -6.13
N ALA A 97 -3.81 -16.48 -5.10
CA ALA A 97 -3.90 -17.92 -5.14
C ALA A 97 -4.71 -18.43 -3.95
N ASP A 98 -5.53 -19.44 -4.18
CA ASP A 98 -6.20 -20.17 -3.12
C ASP A 98 -5.21 -21.14 -2.48
N ALA A 99 -5.14 -21.13 -1.16
CA ALA A 99 -4.33 -22.04 -0.37
C ALA A 99 -5.20 -22.96 0.47
N GLN A 100 -4.86 -24.23 0.51
CA GLN A 100 -5.57 -25.24 1.30
C GLN A 100 -4.58 -26.14 2.04
N THR A 101 -4.82 -26.30 3.33
CA THR A 101 -4.22 -27.34 4.16
C THR A 101 -5.30 -28.36 4.58
N ASP A 102 -4.92 -29.39 5.32
CA ASP A 102 -5.93 -30.35 5.84
C ASP A 102 -6.84 -29.71 6.89
N ALA A 103 -6.41 -28.65 7.55
CA ALA A 103 -7.15 -27.98 8.62
C ALA A 103 -7.85 -26.70 8.17
N THR A 104 -7.29 -25.97 7.19
CA THR A 104 -7.70 -24.58 6.88
C THR A 104 -7.66 -24.28 5.39
N ARG A 105 -8.41 -23.24 5.01
CA ARG A 105 -8.35 -22.62 3.68
C ARG A 105 -8.06 -21.14 3.84
N GLY A 106 -7.31 -20.56 2.90
CA GLY A 106 -6.97 -19.13 2.89
C GLY A 106 -6.57 -18.68 1.50
N GLN A 107 -6.18 -17.42 1.41
CA GLN A 107 -5.63 -16.83 0.19
C GLN A 107 -4.17 -16.45 0.41
N LEU A 108 -3.38 -16.62 -0.65
CA LEU A 108 -2.00 -16.16 -0.77
C LEU A 108 -1.92 -15.15 -1.92
N TYR A 109 -0.94 -14.29 -1.86
CA TYR A 109 -0.49 -13.53 -3.03
C TYR A 109 0.87 -14.06 -3.41
N VAL A 110 0.96 -14.69 -4.57
CA VAL A 110 2.16 -15.38 -5.02
C VAL A 110 2.91 -14.52 -6.03
N SER A 111 4.21 -14.39 -5.83
CA SER A 111 5.13 -13.64 -6.67
C SER A 111 6.30 -14.53 -7.07
N PRO A 112 6.80 -14.43 -8.31
CA PRO A 112 8.04 -15.11 -8.67
C PRO A 112 9.21 -14.49 -7.90
N LEU A 113 10.11 -15.35 -7.43
CA LEU A 113 11.33 -14.94 -6.75
C LEU A 113 12.32 -14.40 -7.79
N ALA A 114 12.77 -13.18 -7.61
CA ALA A 114 13.86 -12.63 -8.42
C ALA A 114 15.22 -12.92 -7.78
N ALA A 115 16.26 -13.05 -8.62
CA ALA A 115 17.63 -13.11 -8.13
C ALA A 115 18.15 -11.71 -7.73
N LYS A 116 19.33 -11.65 -7.08
CA LYS A 116 19.98 -10.36 -6.79
C LYS A 116 20.18 -9.53 -8.08
N PRO A 117 20.07 -8.20 -8.04
CA PRO A 117 19.94 -7.31 -6.86
C PRO A 117 18.51 -7.13 -6.33
N PHE A 118 17.52 -7.78 -6.90
CA PHE A 118 16.11 -7.60 -6.55
C PHE A 118 15.66 -8.38 -5.31
N ALA A 119 16.39 -9.45 -4.98
CA ALA A 119 16.03 -10.34 -3.87
C ALA A 119 16.54 -9.78 -2.54
N ASP A 120 15.70 -8.99 -1.88
CA ASP A 120 15.89 -8.64 -0.48
C ASP A 120 14.67 -9.19 0.30
N ILE A 121 14.67 -10.54 0.43
CA ILE A 121 13.63 -11.23 1.18
C ILE A 121 14.12 -11.38 2.61
N ASP A 122 13.48 -10.68 3.54
CA ASP A 122 13.76 -10.83 4.97
C ASP A 122 13.15 -12.15 5.47
N LEU A 123 13.97 -13.20 5.48
CA LEU A 123 13.58 -14.49 6.00
C LEU A 123 13.53 -14.42 7.53
N SER A 124 12.45 -14.91 8.11
CA SER A 124 12.35 -15.15 9.56
C SER A 124 12.79 -16.56 9.95
N ALA A 125 12.55 -17.54 9.04
CA ALA A 125 13.02 -18.91 9.21
C ALA A 125 13.14 -19.62 7.86
N GLY A 126 13.98 -20.64 7.79
CA GLY A 126 14.15 -21.50 6.62
C GLY A 126 15.01 -20.88 5.51
N THR A 127 14.67 -21.18 4.26
CA THR A 127 15.39 -20.76 3.04
C THR A 127 14.46 -20.22 1.98
N THR A 128 15.02 -19.61 0.93
CA THR A 128 14.27 -19.25 -0.28
C THR A 128 14.00 -20.48 -1.16
N PRO A 129 12.91 -20.47 -1.96
CA PRO A 129 12.62 -21.54 -2.91
C PRO A 129 13.74 -21.71 -3.95
N THR A 130 14.12 -22.95 -4.20
CA THR A 130 15.12 -23.33 -5.22
C THR A 130 14.56 -24.35 -6.21
N ALA A 131 13.38 -24.91 -5.94
CA ALA A 131 12.68 -25.85 -6.82
C ALA A 131 11.22 -25.39 -7.00
N ASP A 132 10.58 -25.88 -8.08
CA ASP A 132 9.26 -25.42 -8.52
C ASP A 132 8.10 -25.92 -7.63
N ASP A 133 8.37 -26.85 -6.75
CA ASP A 133 7.46 -27.39 -5.72
C ASP A 133 7.68 -26.77 -4.34
N GLN A 134 8.44 -25.68 -4.26
CA GLN A 134 8.76 -24.98 -3.03
C GLN A 134 8.13 -23.60 -2.97
N ILE A 135 7.73 -23.19 -1.75
CA ILE A 135 7.16 -21.87 -1.48
C ILE A 135 7.69 -21.29 -0.17
N THR A 136 7.92 -19.98 -0.17
CA THR A 136 8.14 -19.21 1.06
C THR A 136 6.92 -18.33 1.30
N ILE A 137 6.39 -18.35 2.52
CA ILE A 137 5.15 -17.63 2.89
C ILE A 137 5.40 -16.66 4.05
N PRO A 138 4.60 -15.58 4.19
CA PRO A 138 4.70 -14.66 5.32
C PRO A 138 4.33 -15.36 6.64
N GLU A 139 5.00 -14.99 7.76
CA GLU A 139 4.75 -15.56 9.10
C GLU A 139 3.29 -15.52 9.52
N HIS A 140 2.61 -14.38 9.30
CA HIS A 140 1.20 -14.26 9.66
C HIS A 140 0.31 -15.18 8.83
N THR A 141 0.66 -15.43 7.55
CA THR A 141 -0.04 -16.37 6.68
C THR A 141 0.21 -17.80 7.11
N ALA A 142 1.46 -18.13 7.48
CA ALA A 142 1.80 -19.44 8.07
C ALA A 142 0.97 -19.71 9.32
N SER A 143 0.87 -18.72 10.20
CA SER A 143 0.06 -18.79 11.42
C SER A 143 -1.44 -18.96 11.11
N ALA A 144 -1.97 -18.21 10.15
CA ALA A 144 -3.38 -18.30 9.75
C ALA A 144 -3.73 -19.67 9.13
N LEU A 145 -2.82 -20.26 8.37
CA LEU A 145 -2.98 -21.58 7.77
C LEU A 145 -2.60 -22.73 8.71
N SER A 146 -2.08 -22.41 9.93
CA SER A 146 -1.60 -23.38 10.92
C SER A 146 -0.50 -24.30 10.38
N VAL A 147 0.43 -23.73 9.61
CA VAL A 147 1.57 -24.43 8.99
C VAL A 147 2.91 -23.83 9.42
N LYS A 148 3.97 -24.61 9.25
CA LYS A 148 5.36 -24.22 9.54
C LYS A 148 6.31 -24.68 8.42
N VAL A 149 7.56 -24.25 8.49
CA VAL A 149 8.62 -24.72 7.59
C VAL A 149 8.73 -26.25 7.66
N GLY A 150 8.72 -26.89 6.49
CA GLY A 150 8.70 -28.33 6.30
C GLY A 150 7.31 -28.93 6.01
N ASP A 151 6.24 -28.21 6.31
CA ASP A 151 4.88 -28.65 5.99
C ASP A 151 4.56 -28.41 4.51
N THR A 152 3.45 -29.00 4.05
CA THR A 152 2.95 -28.82 2.68
C THR A 152 1.68 -27.99 2.66
N VAL A 153 1.50 -27.22 1.59
CA VAL A 153 0.31 -26.46 1.29
C VAL A 153 -0.14 -26.73 -0.15
N ARG A 154 -1.42 -26.90 -0.35
CA ARG A 154 -2.00 -27.04 -1.70
C ARG A 154 -2.41 -25.66 -2.20
N VAL A 155 -1.89 -25.28 -3.37
CA VAL A 155 -2.06 -23.95 -3.96
C VAL A 155 -2.62 -24.08 -5.36
N ARG A 156 -3.55 -23.23 -5.74
CA ARG A 156 -4.03 -23.05 -7.12
C ARG A 156 -4.21 -21.57 -7.43
N ALA A 157 -4.27 -21.23 -8.72
CA ALA A 157 -4.58 -19.86 -9.14
C ALA A 157 -5.95 -19.43 -8.57
N GLY A 158 -6.00 -18.25 -7.97
CA GLY A 158 -7.21 -17.71 -7.36
C GLY A 158 -8.27 -17.38 -8.40
N PHE A 159 -9.55 -17.50 -8.00
CA PHE A 159 -10.72 -17.23 -8.85
C PHE A 159 -10.83 -18.13 -10.09
N THR A 160 -10.13 -19.27 -10.15
CA THR A 160 -10.20 -20.23 -11.25
C THR A 160 -10.61 -21.62 -10.75
N GLU A 161 -11.25 -22.38 -11.61
CA GLU A 161 -11.51 -23.81 -11.40
C GLU A 161 -10.31 -24.59 -11.98
N GLY A 162 -9.29 -24.79 -11.19
CA GLY A 162 -8.09 -25.54 -11.57
C GLY A 162 -7.65 -26.51 -10.49
N ASP A 163 -6.72 -27.38 -10.82
CA ASP A 163 -6.17 -28.35 -9.90
C ASP A 163 -5.25 -27.70 -8.87
N TYR A 164 -5.31 -28.18 -7.64
CA TYR A 164 -4.38 -27.79 -6.58
C TYR A 164 -3.00 -28.44 -6.83
N ARG A 165 -1.96 -27.65 -6.69
CA ARG A 165 -0.57 -28.12 -6.63
C ARG A 165 -0.10 -28.17 -5.19
N THR A 166 0.57 -29.23 -4.82
CA THR A 166 1.19 -29.36 -3.51
C THR A 166 2.57 -28.72 -3.54
N LEU A 167 2.81 -27.77 -2.65
CA LEU A 167 4.08 -27.09 -2.49
C LEU A 167 4.61 -27.31 -1.08
N THR A 168 5.92 -27.45 -0.94
CA THR A 168 6.60 -27.55 0.36
C THR A 168 6.98 -26.15 0.85
N ILE A 169 6.63 -25.84 2.08
CA ILE A 169 7.01 -24.58 2.72
C ILE A 169 8.46 -24.68 3.16
N VAL A 170 9.36 -23.98 2.48
CA VAL A 170 10.81 -24.00 2.76
C VAL A 170 11.28 -22.84 3.61
N GLY A 171 10.46 -21.81 3.77
CA GLY A 171 10.80 -20.65 4.59
C GLY A 171 9.60 -19.80 4.93
N THR A 172 9.79 -18.93 5.92
CA THR A 172 8.85 -17.87 6.26
C THR A 172 9.53 -16.51 6.21
N THR A 173 8.75 -15.47 5.80
CA THR A 173 9.26 -14.11 5.71
C THR A 173 8.63 -13.21 6.76
N ARG A 174 9.41 -12.24 7.27
CA ARG A 174 8.85 -11.10 7.97
C ARG A 174 8.08 -10.23 6.99
N SER A 175 6.92 -9.75 7.40
CA SER A 175 5.96 -9.03 6.54
C SER A 175 6.43 -7.64 6.10
N ASN A 176 7.63 -7.53 5.51
CA ASN A 176 8.20 -6.25 5.10
C ASN A 176 7.98 -5.94 3.62
N THR A 177 7.63 -6.93 2.82
CA THR A 177 7.41 -6.72 1.37
C THR A 177 5.92 -6.61 1.11
N ILE A 178 5.44 -5.40 1.12
CA ILE A 178 4.04 -5.09 0.90
C ILE A 178 3.90 -4.47 -0.48
N SER A 179 3.54 -5.26 -1.49
CA SER A 179 2.94 -4.72 -2.69
C SER A 179 1.46 -4.49 -2.39
N MET A 180 1.00 -3.27 -2.53
CA MET A 180 -0.39 -2.85 -2.22
C MET A 180 -0.88 -3.19 -0.80
N GLY A 181 0.01 -3.26 0.19
CA GLY A 181 -0.38 -3.59 1.57
C GLY A 181 -0.57 -5.08 1.87
N ILE A 182 -0.30 -5.96 0.90
CA ILE A 182 -0.51 -7.40 1.03
C ILE A 182 0.84 -8.12 0.93
N PRO A 183 1.21 -8.90 1.95
CA PRO A 183 2.46 -9.64 1.94
C PRO A 183 2.49 -10.71 0.85
N ALA A 184 3.62 -10.81 0.15
CA ALA A 184 3.81 -11.78 -0.92
C ALA A 184 4.39 -13.10 -0.40
N SER A 185 3.91 -14.20 -0.97
CA SER A 185 4.55 -15.51 -0.93
C SER A 185 5.42 -15.67 -2.17
N TYR A 186 6.55 -16.36 -2.06
CA TYR A 186 7.51 -16.45 -3.15
C TYR A 186 7.69 -17.90 -3.61
N VAL A 187 7.73 -18.08 -4.91
CA VAL A 187 8.04 -19.34 -5.61
C VAL A 187 9.09 -19.07 -6.69
N THR A 188 9.70 -20.10 -7.25
CA THR A 188 10.54 -19.93 -8.45
C THR A 188 9.71 -19.47 -9.65
N ASN A 189 10.35 -19.01 -10.73
CA ASN A 189 9.66 -18.69 -11.98
C ASN A 189 8.92 -19.91 -12.55
N GLY A 190 9.52 -21.10 -12.48
CA GLY A 190 8.88 -22.35 -12.89
C GLY A 190 7.68 -22.72 -11.99
N GLY A 191 7.81 -22.56 -10.67
CA GLY A 191 6.72 -22.75 -9.73
C GLY A 191 5.55 -21.78 -9.97
N PHE A 192 5.85 -20.52 -10.29
CA PHE A 192 4.82 -19.53 -10.65
C PHE A 192 4.09 -19.94 -11.94
N SER A 193 4.83 -20.27 -13.00
CA SER A 193 4.23 -20.76 -14.26
C SER A 193 3.38 -22.02 -14.06
N ALA A 194 3.84 -22.89 -13.19
CA ALA A 194 3.13 -24.13 -12.88
C ALA A 194 1.81 -23.90 -12.18
N ILE A 195 1.67 -22.83 -11.36
CA ILE A 195 0.43 -22.46 -10.68
C ILE A 195 -0.51 -21.71 -11.62
N PHE A 196 0.03 -20.75 -12.39
CA PHE A 196 -0.79 -19.76 -13.12
C PHE A 196 -0.85 -19.99 -14.64
N GLY A 197 -0.08 -20.94 -15.18
CA GLY A 197 -0.03 -21.21 -16.61
C GLY A 197 0.78 -20.21 -17.44
N THR A 198 1.35 -19.19 -16.82
CA THR A 198 2.16 -18.16 -17.48
C THR A 198 3.19 -17.56 -16.51
N THR A 199 4.34 -17.17 -17.05
CA THR A 199 5.34 -16.37 -16.31
C THR A 199 5.15 -14.88 -16.53
N ALA A 200 4.44 -14.50 -17.60
CA ALA A 200 4.36 -13.13 -18.04
C ALA A 200 3.34 -12.33 -17.23
N SER A 201 3.82 -11.31 -16.56
CA SER A 201 2.98 -10.29 -15.90
C SER A 201 2.66 -9.09 -16.80
N GLY A 202 3.01 -9.15 -18.08
CA GLY A 202 2.93 -8.01 -18.98
C GLY A 202 3.96 -6.90 -18.66
N ARG A 203 4.79 -7.07 -17.62
CA ARG A 203 5.80 -6.09 -17.19
C ARG A 203 6.94 -6.78 -16.44
N PHE A 204 8.17 -6.41 -16.76
CA PHE A 204 9.35 -6.85 -16.00
C PHE A 204 10.38 -5.73 -15.85
N ILE A 205 11.22 -5.85 -14.84
CA ILE A 205 12.29 -4.92 -14.51
C ILE A 205 13.62 -5.59 -14.79
N VAL A 206 14.52 -4.87 -15.43
CA VAL A 206 15.85 -5.37 -15.79
C VAL A 206 16.90 -4.68 -14.93
N ALA A 207 17.76 -5.47 -14.31
CA ALA A 207 19.01 -5.01 -13.71
C ALA A 207 20.15 -5.17 -14.70
N THR A 208 21.07 -4.21 -14.72
CA THR A 208 22.19 -4.22 -15.65
C THR A 208 23.52 -4.08 -14.90
N SER A 209 24.61 -4.44 -15.58
CA SER A 209 25.97 -4.22 -15.05
C SER A 209 26.22 -2.72 -14.82
N GLY A 210 26.63 -2.36 -13.61
CA GLY A 210 26.76 -0.98 -13.15
C GLY A 210 25.67 -0.54 -12.16
N ALA A 211 24.63 -1.35 -11.98
CA ALA A 211 23.82 -1.28 -10.77
C ALA A 211 24.67 -1.78 -9.58
N ASP A 212 24.72 -0.99 -8.53
CA ASP A 212 25.41 -1.40 -7.30
C ASP A 212 24.60 -2.51 -6.63
N THR A 213 25.10 -3.74 -6.78
CA THR A 213 24.42 -4.94 -6.25
C THR A 213 24.42 -4.99 -4.70
N ASP A 214 25.35 -4.27 -4.08
CA ASP A 214 25.47 -4.28 -2.62
C ASP A 214 24.61 -3.20 -1.95
N SER A 215 24.44 -2.03 -2.59
CA SER A 215 23.59 -0.95 -2.09
C SER A 215 22.11 -1.09 -2.47
N ASN A 216 21.79 -2.01 -3.39
CA ASN A 216 20.44 -2.10 -3.99
C ASN A 216 19.93 -0.76 -4.53
N ALA A 217 20.79 0.19 -4.83
CA ALA A 217 20.43 1.48 -5.40
C ALA A 217 20.17 1.36 -6.91
N ASN A 218 19.28 2.18 -7.41
CA ASN A 218 19.09 2.27 -8.85
C ASN A 218 20.27 3.03 -9.48
N PRO A 219 20.73 2.65 -10.67
CA PRO A 219 21.77 3.38 -11.39
C PRO A 219 21.39 4.85 -11.62
N PRO A 220 22.36 5.76 -11.84
CA PRO A 220 22.08 7.13 -12.24
C PRO A 220 21.17 7.23 -13.48
N SER A 221 20.36 8.28 -13.58
CA SER A 221 19.41 8.45 -14.68
C SER A 221 20.08 8.43 -16.07
N ALA A 222 21.26 9.01 -16.21
CA ALA A 222 22.00 8.96 -17.47
C ALA A 222 22.32 7.51 -17.92
N THR A 223 22.75 6.66 -17.01
CA THR A 223 22.97 5.23 -17.27
C THR A 223 21.65 4.52 -17.62
N GLN A 224 20.55 4.87 -16.98
CA GLN A 224 19.24 4.32 -17.29
C GLN A 224 18.81 4.71 -18.72
N ASP A 225 19.02 5.97 -19.12
CA ASP A 225 18.64 6.47 -20.46
C ASP A 225 19.47 5.81 -21.56
N GLU A 226 20.78 5.56 -21.34
CA GLU A 226 21.62 4.78 -22.24
C GLU A 226 21.10 3.35 -22.41
N TRP A 227 20.66 2.72 -21.30
CA TRP A 227 20.09 1.38 -21.36
C TRP A 227 18.71 1.34 -22.03
N VAL A 228 17.89 2.37 -21.88
CA VAL A 228 16.63 2.52 -22.64
C VAL A 228 16.90 2.57 -24.13
N ALA A 229 17.88 3.36 -24.57
CA ALA A 229 18.27 3.43 -26.00
C ALA A 229 18.78 2.09 -26.52
N ARG A 230 19.65 1.40 -25.77
CA ARG A 230 20.17 0.08 -26.10
C ARG A 230 19.09 -0.98 -26.19
N ALA A 231 18.19 -1.02 -25.20
CA ALA A 231 17.08 -1.96 -25.17
C ALA A 231 16.09 -1.73 -26.31
N ASN A 232 15.74 -0.47 -26.61
CA ASN A 232 14.90 -0.15 -27.79
C ASN A 232 15.53 -0.61 -29.09
N SER A 233 16.85 -0.47 -29.23
CA SER A 233 17.57 -0.98 -30.43
C SER A 233 17.51 -2.51 -30.52
N ALA A 234 17.72 -3.20 -29.38
CA ALA A 234 17.66 -4.66 -29.33
C ALA A 234 16.23 -5.20 -29.61
N LEU A 235 15.22 -4.48 -29.18
CA LEU A 235 13.80 -4.85 -29.31
C LEU A 235 13.12 -4.27 -30.55
N SER A 236 13.85 -3.63 -31.46
CA SER A 236 13.29 -2.96 -32.65
C SER A 236 12.47 -3.87 -33.59
N GLY A 237 12.68 -5.19 -33.52
CA GLY A 237 11.90 -6.20 -34.24
C GLY A 237 10.68 -6.75 -33.48
N ILE A 238 10.42 -6.31 -32.26
CA ILE A 238 9.33 -6.78 -31.43
C ILE A 238 8.34 -5.62 -31.20
N SER A 239 7.16 -5.74 -31.77
CA SER A 239 6.11 -4.75 -31.62
C SER A 239 5.29 -4.98 -30.32
N GLY A 240 4.68 -3.91 -29.80
CA GLY A 240 3.80 -4.01 -28.63
C GLY A 240 4.52 -4.08 -27.28
N VAL A 241 5.78 -3.64 -27.23
CA VAL A 241 6.52 -3.49 -25.96
C VAL A 241 7.07 -2.08 -25.85
N THR A 242 6.97 -1.52 -24.65
CA THR A 242 7.49 -0.19 -24.33
C THR A 242 8.60 -0.31 -23.30
N VAL A 243 9.74 0.35 -23.55
CA VAL A 243 10.88 0.40 -22.64
C VAL A 243 10.95 1.79 -21.99
N THR A 244 11.03 1.83 -20.66
CA THR A 244 11.18 3.07 -19.91
C THR A 244 12.30 2.94 -18.88
N SER A 245 12.88 4.07 -18.45
CA SER A 245 13.81 4.07 -17.32
C SER A 245 13.06 3.78 -16.02
N VAL A 246 13.73 3.16 -15.05
CA VAL A 246 13.16 2.93 -13.71
C VAL A 246 12.79 4.26 -13.06
N HIS A 247 13.58 5.33 -13.26
CA HIS A 247 13.25 6.66 -12.75
C HIS A 247 11.88 7.14 -13.25
N LYS A 248 11.63 7.03 -14.55
CA LYS A 248 10.35 7.40 -15.15
C LYS A 248 9.22 6.49 -14.68
N ALA A 249 9.45 5.19 -14.61
CA ALA A 249 8.46 4.23 -14.13
C ALA A 249 8.04 4.50 -12.67
N ILE A 250 8.99 4.86 -11.80
CA ILE A 250 8.70 5.28 -10.42
C ILE A 250 7.81 6.54 -10.42
N GLN A 251 8.13 7.54 -11.25
CA GLN A 251 7.31 8.76 -11.32
C GLN A 251 5.90 8.47 -11.81
N ASP A 252 5.76 7.70 -12.88
CA ASP A 252 4.46 7.31 -13.44
C ASP A 252 3.61 6.53 -12.42
N ASP A 253 4.21 5.57 -11.71
CA ASP A 253 3.51 4.79 -10.67
C ASP A 253 3.16 5.64 -9.43
N LEU A 254 4.03 6.58 -9.03
CA LEU A 254 3.74 7.52 -7.95
C LEU A 254 2.60 8.47 -8.32
N ASP A 255 2.56 8.97 -9.54
CA ASP A 255 1.50 9.85 -10.00
C ASP A 255 0.16 9.10 -10.09
N GLN A 256 0.18 7.86 -10.56
CA GLN A 256 -1.01 7.00 -10.55
C GLN A 256 -1.47 6.69 -9.12
N ALA A 257 -0.55 6.38 -8.20
CA ALA A 257 -0.86 6.15 -6.80
C ALA A 257 -1.44 7.41 -6.12
N ARG A 258 -0.91 8.60 -6.44
CA ARG A 258 -1.42 9.89 -5.96
C ARG A 258 -2.83 10.17 -6.47
N LEU A 259 -3.12 9.90 -7.74
CA LEU A 259 -4.47 10.05 -8.31
C LEU A 259 -5.46 9.13 -7.59
N GLY A 260 -5.13 7.86 -7.39
CA GLY A 260 -5.93 6.90 -6.64
C GLY A 260 -6.13 7.32 -5.18
N ALA A 261 -5.06 7.77 -4.51
CA ALA A 261 -5.12 8.29 -3.16
C ALA A 261 -6.03 9.53 -3.07
N THR A 262 -5.94 10.47 -4.01
CA THR A 262 -6.76 11.70 -4.02
C THR A 262 -8.25 11.38 -4.11
N MET A 263 -8.66 10.42 -4.92
CA MET A 263 -10.06 9.98 -5.00
C MET A 263 -10.53 9.35 -3.70
N THR A 264 -9.74 8.44 -3.11
CA THR A 264 -10.03 7.82 -1.81
C THR A 264 -10.09 8.86 -0.69
N MET A 265 -9.18 9.85 -0.71
CA MET A 265 -9.16 10.99 0.22
C MET A 265 -10.43 11.83 0.13
N GLY A 266 -10.89 12.13 -1.08
CA GLY A 266 -12.14 12.87 -1.29
C GLY A 266 -13.32 12.21 -0.60
N ILE A 267 -13.44 10.89 -0.72
CA ILE A 267 -14.49 10.10 -0.06
C ILE A 267 -14.30 10.12 1.47
N MET A 268 -13.08 9.93 1.96
CA MET A 268 -12.79 9.93 3.40
C MET A 268 -13.03 11.29 4.07
N LEU A 269 -12.85 12.41 3.36
CA LEU A 269 -13.11 13.75 3.90
C LEU A 269 -14.60 14.09 4.04
N ILE A 270 -15.51 13.34 3.44
CA ILE A 270 -16.95 13.54 3.58
C ILE A 270 -17.37 13.37 5.05
N PHE A 271 -16.86 12.34 5.74
CA PHE A 271 -17.21 12.09 7.14
C PHE A 271 -16.73 13.18 8.10
N PRO A 272 -15.46 13.64 8.07
CA PRO A 272 -15.01 14.79 8.83
C PRO A 272 -15.80 16.07 8.53
N ALA A 273 -16.15 16.31 7.28
CA ALA A 273 -16.95 17.48 6.90
C ALA A 273 -18.35 17.45 7.51
N ILE A 274 -19.03 16.30 7.47
CA ILE A 274 -20.32 16.10 8.14
C ILE A 274 -20.18 16.27 9.66
N ALA A 275 -19.15 15.67 10.26
CA ALA A 275 -18.89 15.80 11.70
C ALA A 275 -18.65 17.27 12.12
N ALA A 276 -17.87 18.03 11.33
CA ALA A 276 -17.62 19.46 11.56
C ALA A 276 -18.91 20.28 11.43
N LEU A 277 -19.76 19.97 10.44
CA LEU A 277 -21.05 20.62 10.23
C LEU A 277 -21.99 20.39 11.44
N VAL A 278 -22.10 19.14 11.90
CA VAL A 278 -22.92 18.78 13.07
C VAL A 278 -22.39 19.48 14.32
N ALA A 279 -21.07 19.47 14.55
CA ALA A 279 -20.45 20.19 15.67
C ALA A 279 -20.74 21.69 15.61
N SER A 280 -20.66 22.31 14.42
CA SER A 280 -20.99 23.73 14.21
C SER A 280 -22.45 24.05 14.57
N ILE A 281 -23.39 23.19 14.17
CA ILE A 281 -24.82 23.35 14.49
C ILE A 281 -25.04 23.22 16.01
N VAL A 282 -24.40 22.23 16.65
CA VAL A 282 -24.51 22.02 18.13
C VAL A 282 -23.94 23.21 18.88
N VAL A 283 -22.76 23.71 18.49
CA VAL A 283 -22.15 24.90 19.10
C VAL A 283 -23.06 26.12 18.91
N SER A 284 -23.52 26.38 17.70
CA SER A 284 -24.38 27.50 17.36
C SER A 284 -25.69 27.47 18.14
N SER A 285 -26.34 26.30 18.25
CA SER A 285 -27.58 26.14 19.01
C SER A 285 -27.36 26.37 20.50
N THR A 286 -26.25 25.88 21.05
CA THR A 286 -25.89 26.08 22.48
C THR A 286 -25.64 27.56 22.77
N PHE A 287 -24.89 28.25 21.93
CA PHE A 287 -24.65 29.69 22.08
C PHE A 287 -25.95 30.50 22.00
N ARG A 288 -26.84 30.17 21.06
CA ARG A 288 -28.13 30.87 20.91
C ARG A 288 -28.98 30.74 22.18
N VAL A 289 -29.03 29.56 22.77
CA VAL A 289 -29.80 29.36 24.03
C VAL A 289 -29.15 30.10 25.21
N VAL A 290 -27.82 30.07 25.34
CA VAL A 290 -27.10 30.78 26.41
C VAL A 290 -27.28 32.29 26.27
N LEU A 291 -27.19 32.84 25.07
CA LEU A 291 -27.42 34.27 24.79
C LEU A 291 -28.85 34.68 25.15
N THR A 292 -29.86 33.89 24.78
CA THR A 292 -31.25 34.17 25.08
C THR A 292 -31.51 34.17 26.61
N GLN A 293 -30.90 33.23 27.33
CA GLN A 293 -31.01 33.19 28.82
C GLN A 293 -30.35 34.42 29.47
N ARG A 294 -29.13 34.78 29.02
CA ARG A 294 -28.44 35.97 29.55
C ARG A 294 -29.15 37.27 29.23
N THR A 295 -29.73 37.40 28.05
CA THR A 295 -30.51 38.58 27.68
C THR A 295 -31.74 38.72 28.56
N ARG A 296 -32.38 37.60 28.92
CA ARG A 296 -33.53 37.60 29.83
C ARG A 296 -33.15 37.97 31.26
N GLU A 297 -32.00 37.46 31.77
CA GLU A 297 -31.47 37.82 33.10
C GLU A 297 -31.06 39.30 33.16
N LEU A 298 -30.40 39.82 32.12
CA LEU A 298 -30.05 41.23 32.03
C LEU A 298 -31.28 42.15 31.91
N ALA A 299 -32.35 41.72 31.26
CA ALA A 299 -33.61 42.44 31.20
C ALA A 299 -34.28 42.53 32.56
N LEU A 300 -34.29 41.42 33.32
CA LEU A 300 -34.81 41.41 34.69
C LEU A 300 -33.99 42.29 35.64
N LEU A 301 -32.66 42.28 35.53
CA LEU A 301 -31.81 43.17 36.35
C LEU A 301 -32.02 44.65 36.00
N ARG A 302 -32.29 45.00 34.76
CA ARG A 302 -32.64 46.38 34.32
C ARG A 302 -33.97 46.80 34.89
N THR A 303 -34.98 45.93 34.95
CA THR A 303 -36.30 46.26 35.54
C THR A 303 -36.22 46.46 37.06
N LEU A 304 -35.21 45.86 37.73
CA LEU A 304 -34.92 46.04 39.15
C LEU A 304 -34.01 47.22 39.47
N GLY A 305 -33.71 48.08 38.48
CA GLY A 305 -32.96 49.32 38.68
C GLY A 305 -31.45 49.23 38.64
N ALA A 306 -30.91 48.13 38.12
CA ALA A 306 -29.46 48.03 37.88
C ALA A 306 -29.04 48.92 36.72
N THR A 307 -28.38 50.02 37.03
CA THR A 307 -27.68 50.89 36.05
C THR A 307 -26.30 50.26 35.71
N ARG A 308 -25.76 50.59 34.54
CA ARG A 308 -24.46 50.14 34.04
C ARG A 308 -23.37 50.28 35.07
#